data_5ada81e304e35398f502439cfa97b72d
#
_entry.id   5ada81e304e35398f502439cfa97b72d
#
_cell.length_a   1.000
_cell.length_b   1.000
_cell.length_c   1.000
_cell.angle_alpha   90.00
_cell.angle_beta   90.00
_cell.angle_gamma   90.00
#
_symmetry.space_group_name_H-M   'P 1'
#
loop_
_entity.id
_entity.type
_entity.pdbx_description
1 polymer ?
#
loop_
_entity_poly.entity_id
_entity_poly.type
_entity_poly.pdbx_seq_one_letter_code
_entity_poly.pdbx_strand_id
1 'polypeptide(L)'
;MLLPMAEPKKFLKGQLLLDSGQLRGSFFQRTVVLICQHDAEGAFGLVLNRSTGKNVGDLVVADLPEALKSSPLYLGGPVQPTALSFLHTDSFIPDANVLPNLSLGHSLDTLIDIGESLSPTQKTRMFVGYAGWSPGQLEDEMERKAWLTHPASLELVFDVKPDDLWQSILRRKGWKYKLLAQMPEDLSLN
;
A
#
# COMPACT_ATOMS: atom_id res chain seq x y z
N MET A 1 -41.51 -2.57 -16.96
CA MET A 1 -40.24 -3.32 -17.05
C MET A 1 -39.19 -2.46 -16.35
N LEU A 2 -38.95 -2.75 -15.05
CA LEU A 2 -37.92 -2.05 -14.27
C LEU A 2 -36.55 -2.54 -14.77
N LEU A 3 -35.72 -1.65 -15.29
CA LEU A 3 -34.33 -1.93 -15.55
C LEU A 3 -33.66 -2.37 -14.24
N PRO A 4 -32.84 -3.43 -14.23
CA PRO A 4 -32.09 -3.80 -13.04
C PRO A 4 -31.20 -2.59 -12.66
N MET A 5 -31.40 -2.07 -11.45
CA MET A 5 -30.48 -1.09 -10.88
C MET A 5 -29.11 -1.77 -10.81
N ALA A 6 -28.12 -1.18 -11.48
CA ALA A 6 -26.73 -1.64 -11.37
C ALA A 6 -26.36 -1.64 -9.88
N GLU A 7 -25.84 -2.75 -9.38
CA GLU A 7 -25.32 -2.79 -8.02
C GLU A 7 -24.28 -1.67 -7.86
N PRO A 8 -24.28 -0.95 -6.73
CA PRO A 8 -23.32 0.13 -6.52
C PRO A 8 -21.91 -0.44 -6.61
N LYS A 9 -21.08 0.10 -7.50
CA LYS A 9 -19.66 -0.27 -7.60
C LYS A 9 -19.02 -0.16 -6.24
N LYS A 10 -18.50 -1.25 -5.71
CA LYS A 10 -17.84 -1.28 -4.41
C LYS A 10 -16.41 -0.76 -4.56
N PHE A 11 -16.20 0.50 -4.27
CA PHE A 11 -14.86 1.07 -4.21
C PHE A 11 -14.05 0.47 -3.05
N LEU A 12 -12.75 0.27 -3.28
CA LEU A 12 -11.86 -0.51 -2.41
C LEU A 12 -10.92 0.37 -1.55
N LYS A 13 -11.21 1.67 -1.43
CA LYS A 13 -10.44 2.55 -0.53
C LYS A 13 -10.38 1.95 0.88
N GLY A 14 -9.19 1.92 1.47
CA GLY A 14 -8.98 1.34 2.79
C GLY A 14 -8.87 -0.20 2.81
N GLN A 15 -8.85 -0.84 1.65
CA GLN A 15 -8.58 -2.28 1.52
C GLN A 15 -7.12 -2.52 1.13
N LEU A 16 -6.60 -3.67 1.53
CA LEU A 16 -5.37 -4.24 1.01
C LEU A 16 -5.71 -5.16 -0.17
N LEU A 17 -4.97 -5.02 -1.25
CA LEU A 17 -4.95 -5.98 -2.36
C LEU A 17 -3.72 -6.87 -2.21
N LEU A 18 -3.91 -8.17 -2.27
CA LEU A 18 -2.85 -9.16 -2.25
C LEU A 18 -2.80 -9.88 -3.60
N ASP A 19 -1.61 -10.06 -4.15
CA ASP A 19 -1.43 -10.97 -5.28
C ASP A 19 -2.04 -12.34 -4.97
N SER A 20 -2.95 -12.79 -5.83
CA SER A 20 -3.63 -14.08 -5.70
C SER A 20 -2.77 -15.27 -6.16
N GLY A 21 -1.53 -15.00 -6.59
CA GLY A 21 -0.63 -15.95 -7.24
C GLY A 21 -0.71 -15.91 -8.77
N GLN A 22 -1.54 -15.04 -9.34
CA GLN A 22 -1.67 -14.86 -10.78
C GLN A 22 -0.73 -13.80 -11.38
N LEU A 23 -0.10 -12.98 -10.54
CA LEU A 23 0.76 -11.85 -10.95
C LEU A 23 2.25 -12.23 -11.04
N ARG A 24 2.53 -13.51 -11.26
CA ARG A 24 3.90 -14.02 -11.38
C ARG A 24 4.69 -13.33 -12.49
N GLY A 25 5.95 -13.02 -12.21
CA GLY A 25 6.85 -12.36 -13.16
C GLY A 25 6.57 -10.88 -13.35
N SER A 26 5.55 -10.30 -12.69
CA SER A 26 5.29 -8.88 -12.66
C SER A 26 5.87 -8.22 -11.43
N PHE A 27 5.90 -6.87 -11.43
CA PHE A 27 6.24 -6.08 -10.25
C PHE A 27 5.36 -6.45 -9.04
N PHE A 28 4.13 -6.84 -9.27
CA PHE A 28 3.13 -7.09 -8.23
C PHE A 28 3.13 -8.53 -7.67
N GLN A 29 4.04 -9.39 -8.11
CA GLN A 29 4.18 -10.73 -7.55
C GLN A 29 4.41 -10.65 -6.04
N ARG A 30 3.56 -11.33 -5.23
CA ARG A 30 3.59 -11.35 -3.76
C ARG A 30 3.55 -9.97 -3.09
N THR A 31 2.95 -8.99 -3.74
CA THR A 31 2.77 -7.67 -3.13
C THR A 31 1.50 -7.58 -2.30
N VAL A 32 1.54 -6.63 -1.38
CA VAL A 32 0.38 -6.13 -0.64
C VAL A 32 0.27 -4.64 -0.95
N VAL A 33 -0.82 -4.24 -1.58
CA VAL A 33 -1.08 -2.86 -1.97
C VAL A 33 -2.20 -2.28 -1.12
N LEU A 34 -1.95 -1.17 -0.43
CA LEU A 34 -2.99 -0.40 0.23
C LEU A 34 -3.68 0.51 -0.80
N ILE A 35 -4.98 0.36 -0.96
CA ILE A 35 -5.77 1.29 -1.79
C ILE A 35 -6.07 2.54 -0.99
N CYS A 36 -5.42 3.63 -1.37
CA CYS A 36 -5.56 4.93 -0.71
C CYS A 36 -6.72 5.75 -1.28
N GLN A 37 -6.98 5.62 -2.58
CA GLN A 37 -8.11 6.24 -3.29
C GLN A 37 -8.68 5.27 -4.32
N HIS A 38 -9.99 5.28 -4.48
CA HIS A 38 -10.67 4.52 -5.52
C HIS A 38 -12.05 5.13 -5.77
N ASP A 39 -12.29 5.56 -7.00
CA ASP A 39 -13.54 6.15 -7.47
C ASP A 39 -13.77 5.81 -8.96
N ALA A 40 -14.69 6.52 -9.61
CA ALA A 40 -15.01 6.30 -11.02
C ALA A 40 -13.86 6.69 -11.98
N GLU A 41 -12.93 7.53 -11.53
CA GLU A 41 -11.78 8.01 -12.30
C GLU A 41 -10.57 7.06 -12.21
N GLY A 42 -10.63 6.04 -11.33
CA GLY A 42 -9.59 5.04 -11.17
C GLY A 42 -9.18 4.78 -9.72
N ALA A 43 -7.99 4.25 -9.53
CA ALA A 43 -7.47 3.95 -8.20
C ALA A 43 -6.00 4.34 -8.04
N PHE A 44 -5.64 4.68 -6.82
CA PHE A 44 -4.27 4.96 -6.36
C PHE A 44 -3.97 4.10 -5.15
N GLY A 45 -2.83 3.43 -5.16
CA GLY A 45 -2.39 2.58 -4.07
C GLY A 45 -0.88 2.63 -3.84
N LEU A 46 -0.48 2.14 -2.66
CA LEU A 46 0.92 2.04 -2.24
C LEU A 46 1.25 0.59 -1.88
N VAL A 47 2.29 0.05 -2.53
CA VAL A 47 2.84 -1.26 -2.19
C VAL A 47 3.56 -1.16 -0.85
N LEU A 48 3.12 -1.94 0.13
CA LEU A 48 3.61 -1.85 1.51
C LEU A 48 4.86 -2.69 1.76
N ASN A 49 5.14 -3.68 0.93
CA ASN A 49 6.14 -4.71 1.19
C ASN A 49 7.27 -4.78 0.14
N ARG A 50 7.60 -3.66 -0.49
CA ARG A 50 8.80 -3.54 -1.35
C ARG A 50 9.75 -2.50 -0.76
N SER A 51 10.81 -2.95 -0.11
CA SER A 51 11.88 -2.06 0.35
C SER A 51 12.73 -1.60 -0.83
N THR A 52 13.19 -0.35 -0.81
CA THR A 52 14.22 0.14 -1.75
C THR A 52 15.63 -0.28 -1.31
N GLY A 53 15.80 -0.79 -0.09
CA GLY A 53 17.10 -1.00 0.54
C GLY A 53 17.83 0.28 0.95
N LYS A 54 17.16 1.44 0.86
CA LYS A 54 17.68 2.76 1.19
C LYS A 54 16.84 3.45 2.25
N ASN A 55 17.42 4.45 2.89
CA ASN A 55 16.72 5.36 3.77
C ASN A 55 16.22 6.60 3.01
N VAL A 56 15.30 7.34 3.62
CA VAL A 56 14.74 8.56 3.05
C VAL A 56 15.84 9.57 2.73
N GLY A 57 16.78 9.79 3.64
CA GLY A 57 17.88 10.73 3.47
C GLY A 57 18.86 10.40 2.33
N ASP A 58 18.83 9.15 1.81
CA ASP A 58 19.67 8.75 0.68
C ASP A 58 19.12 9.25 -0.67
N LEU A 59 17.82 9.55 -0.74
CA LEU A 59 17.13 9.90 -1.98
C LEU A 59 16.42 11.26 -1.93
N VAL A 60 15.99 11.70 -0.76
CA VAL A 60 15.29 12.97 -0.60
C VAL A 60 16.28 14.05 -0.23
N VAL A 61 16.57 14.95 -1.18
CA VAL A 61 17.45 16.10 -0.96
C VAL A 61 16.64 17.24 -0.36
N ALA A 62 16.43 17.18 0.96
CA ALA A 62 15.77 18.24 1.72
C ALA A 62 16.30 18.23 3.15
N ASP A 63 16.12 19.35 3.85
CA ASP A 63 16.47 19.42 5.27
C ASP A 63 15.37 18.81 6.11
N LEU A 64 15.42 17.47 6.24
CA LEU A 64 14.47 16.67 7.01
C LEU A 64 14.99 16.46 8.43
N PRO A 65 14.09 16.32 9.42
CA PRO A 65 14.45 15.81 10.74
C PRO A 65 15.20 14.48 10.67
N GLU A 66 16.20 14.29 11.52
CA GLU A 66 17.09 13.11 11.46
C GLU A 66 16.35 11.77 11.58
N ALA A 67 15.28 11.74 12.37
CA ALA A 67 14.42 10.56 12.48
C ALA A 67 13.77 10.16 11.15
N LEU A 68 13.42 11.13 10.31
CA LEU A 68 12.88 10.87 8.97
C LEU A 68 13.99 10.47 7.98
N LYS A 69 15.16 11.12 8.04
CA LYS A 69 16.30 10.77 7.19
C LYS A 69 16.72 9.32 7.35
N SER A 70 16.74 8.82 8.58
CA SER A 70 17.10 7.43 8.91
C SER A 70 15.98 6.40 8.70
N SER A 71 14.77 6.85 8.36
CA SER A 71 13.64 5.94 8.14
C SER A 71 13.77 5.19 6.82
N PRO A 72 13.36 3.89 6.79
CA PRO A 72 13.36 3.11 5.56
C PRO A 72 12.43 3.69 4.49
N LEU A 73 12.88 3.66 3.24
CA LEU A 73 12.10 4.09 2.08
C LEU A 73 11.60 2.87 1.30
N TYR A 74 10.32 2.90 0.94
CA TYR A 74 9.64 1.82 0.23
C TYR A 74 9.34 2.21 -1.22
N LEU A 75 9.26 1.21 -2.09
CA LEU A 75 8.81 1.37 -3.47
C LEU A 75 7.29 1.16 -3.51
N GLY A 76 6.53 2.24 -3.58
CA GLY A 76 5.06 2.22 -3.55
C GLY A 76 4.41 1.71 -4.83
N GLY A 77 5.17 1.63 -5.92
CA GLY A 77 4.71 1.11 -7.20
C GLY A 77 5.58 1.55 -8.36
N PRO A 78 5.27 1.08 -9.59
CA PRO A 78 6.08 1.33 -10.78
C PRO A 78 5.83 2.69 -11.44
N VAL A 79 4.77 3.42 -11.01
CA VAL A 79 4.40 4.70 -11.61
C VAL A 79 5.13 5.83 -10.91
N GLN A 80 5.70 6.77 -11.68
CA GLN A 80 6.44 7.94 -11.18
C GLN A 80 7.43 7.61 -10.05
N PRO A 81 8.52 6.91 -10.32
CA PRO A 81 9.42 6.35 -9.29
C PRO A 81 10.14 7.39 -8.42
N THR A 82 10.02 8.68 -8.74
CA THR A 82 10.55 9.80 -7.95
C THR A 82 9.48 10.54 -7.15
N ALA A 83 8.20 10.22 -7.35
CA ALA A 83 7.11 10.86 -6.60
C ALA A 83 7.12 10.37 -5.15
N LEU A 84 7.25 11.29 -4.21
CA LEU A 84 7.21 11.03 -2.77
C LEU A 84 5.76 10.95 -2.28
N SER A 85 5.45 9.93 -1.53
CA SER A 85 4.21 9.79 -0.77
C SER A 85 4.53 9.25 0.61
N PHE A 86 3.69 9.56 1.59
CA PHE A 86 3.85 9.00 2.94
C PHE A 86 2.50 8.75 3.59
N LEU A 87 2.47 7.72 4.42
CA LEU A 87 1.36 7.41 5.31
C LEU A 87 1.73 7.85 6.71
N HIS A 88 0.79 8.43 7.45
CA HIS A 88 1.01 8.85 8.82
C HIS A 88 -0.25 8.71 9.69
N THR A 89 -0.03 8.65 10.99
CA THR A 89 -1.09 8.56 12.00
C THR A 89 -1.24 9.85 12.82
N ASP A 90 -0.63 10.96 12.39
CA ASP A 90 -0.78 12.24 13.08
C ASP A 90 -2.21 12.78 12.91
N SER A 91 -2.92 12.94 14.02
CA SER A 91 -4.30 13.39 14.02
C SER A 91 -4.46 14.92 13.97
N PHE A 92 -3.37 15.65 14.14
CA PHE A 92 -3.37 17.12 14.10
C PHE A 92 -3.12 17.68 12.70
N ILE A 93 -2.64 16.84 11.78
CA ILE A 93 -2.37 17.24 10.40
C ILE A 93 -3.50 16.76 9.51
N PRO A 94 -4.26 17.69 8.90
CA PRO A 94 -5.44 17.37 8.08
C PRO A 94 -5.00 16.96 6.66
N ASP A 95 -4.65 15.71 6.48
CA ASP A 95 -4.39 15.11 5.18
C ASP A 95 -5.55 14.21 4.70
N ALA A 96 -5.42 13.68 3.48
CA ALA A 96 -6.43 12.81 2.89
C ALA A 96 -6.54 11.49 3.66
N ASN A 97 -7.62 11.30 4.40
CA ASN A 97 -7.88 10.09 5.17
C ASN A 97 -8.02 8.86 4.28
N VAL A 98 -7.23 7.82 4.55
CA VAL A 98 -7.32 6.49 3.94
C VAL A 98 -8.20 5.57 4.80
N LEU A 99 -7.96 5.58 6.10
CA LEU A 99 -8.70 4.91 7.15
C LEU A 99 -8.88 5.87 8.34
N PRO A 100 -9.73 5.54 9.32
CA PRO A 100 -9.67 6.22 10.61
C PRO A 100 -8.24 6.20 11.17
N ASN A 101 -7.71 7.36 11.50
CA ASN A 101 -6.34 7.55 12.01
C ASN A 101 -5.20 7.14 11.05
N LEU A 102 -5.45 7.05 9.75
CA LEU A 102 -4.44 6.85 8.74
C LEU A 102 -4.64 7.82 7.60
N SER A 103 -3.68 8.69 7.37
CA SER A 103 -3.71 9.70 6.32
C SER A 103 -2.59 9.49 5.31
N LEU A 104 -2.83 9.94 4.07
CA LEU A 104 -1.90 9.95 2.97
C LEU A 104 -1.48 11.40 2.69
N GLY A 105 -0.19 11.67 2.71
CA GLY A 105 0.40 12.96 2.36
C GLY A 105 1.38 12.87 1.20
N HIS A 106 1.56 14.01 0.52
CA HIS A 106 2.51 14.18 -0.60
C HIS A 106 3.38 15.43 -0.44
N SER A 107 3.05 16.33 0.48
CA SER A 107 3.75 17.58 0.70
C SER A 107 5.00 17.37 1.55
N LEU A 108 6.14 17.89 1.09
CA LEU A 108 7.37 17.88 1.84
C LEU A 108 7.26 18.69 3.14
N ASP A 109 6.57 19.83 3.10
CA ASP A 109 6.36 20.68 4.28
C ASP A 109 5.56 19.92 5.35
N THR A 110 4.47 19.24 4.95
CA THR A 110 3.71 18.38 5.85
C THR A 110 4.55 17.24 6.44
N LEU A 111 5.45 16.66 5.66
CA LEU A 111 6.35 15.62 6.15
C LEU A 111 7.34 16.15 7.19
N ILE A 112 7.84 17.37 7.01
CA ILE A 112 8.70 18.06 7.98
C ILE A 112 7.93 18.31 9.28
N ASP A 113 6.72 18.88 9.20
CA ASP A 113 5.86 19.11 10.36
C ASP A 113 5.59 17.82 11.14
N ILE A 114 5.34 16.71 10.43
CA ILE A 114 5.19 15.39 11.03
C ILE A 114 6.47 14.95 11.76
N GLY A 115 7.63 15.13 11.13
CA GLY A 115 8.92 14.77 11.74
C GLY A 115 9.27 15.58 12.97
N GLU A 116 8.75 16.79 13.09
CA GLU A 116 8.92 17.67 14.26
C GLU A 116 7.82 17.45 15.32
N SER A 117 6.79 16.70 15.01
CA SER A 117 5.69 16.41 15.92
C SER A 117 6.16 15.64 17.15
N LEU A 118 5.71 16.07 18.31
CA LEU A 118 6.04 15.46 19.60
C LEU A 118 5.12 14.29 19.98
N SER A 119 4.30 13.80 19.04
CA SER A 119 3.39 12.69 19.32
C SER A 119 4.13 11.37 19.49
N PRO A 120 4.14 10.77 20.70
CA PRO A 120 4.92 9.54 20.96
C PRO A 120 4.33 8.30 20.29
N THR A 121 3.09 8.38 19.82
CA THR A 121 2.38 7.26 19.16
C THR A 121 2.33 7.40 17.65
N GLN A 122 2.90 8.47 17.12
CA GLN A 122 2.91 8.74 15.69
C GLN A 122 3.74 7.71 14.93
N LYS A 123 3.17 7.22 13.84
CA LYS A 123 3.83 6.33 12.89
C LYS A 123 3.84 6.95 11.52
N THR A 124 4.94 6.77 10.80
CA THR A 124 5.10 7.22 9.41
C THR A 124 5.72 6.10 8.57
N ARG A 125 5.36 6.07 7.29
CA ARG A 125 6.00 5.21 6.30
C ARG A 125 6.10 5.96 4.97
N MET A 126 7.29 6.04 4.41
CA MET A 126 7.59 6.81 3.21
C MET A 126 7.76 5.92 1.99
N PHE A 127 7.30 6.43 0.83
CA PHE A 127 7.28 5.71 -0.44
C PHE A 127 7.77 6.59 -1.56
N VAL A 128 8.44 5.98 -2.54
CA VAL A 128 8.67 6.55 -3.86
C VAL A 128 7.92 5.73 -4.90
N GLY A 129 7.30 6.40 -5.86
CA GLY A 129 6.41 5.76 -6.83
C GLY A 129 5.10 5.28 -6.20
N TYR A 130 4.19 4.86 -7.06
CA TYR A 130 2.87 4.37 -6.65
C TYR A 130 2.31 3.33 -7.64
N ALA A 131 1.26 2.63 -7.22
CA ALA A 131 0.44 1.80 -8.07
C ALA A 131 -0.80 2.58 -8.50
N GLY A 132 -1.05 2.65 -9.81
CA GLY A 132 -2.17 3.39 -10.39
C GLY A 132 -3.00 2.51 -11.31
N TRP A 133 -4.31 2.69 -11.27
CA TRP A 133 -5.27 2.04 -12.15
C TRP A 133 -6.12 3.10 -12.85
N SER A 134 -6.26 2.97 -14.17
CA SER A 134 -7.20 3.76 -14.96
C SER A 134 -8.66 3.42 -14.60
N PRO A 135 -9.64 4.27 -15.00
CA PRO A 135 -11.05 3.98 -14.77
C PRO A 135 -11.45 2.57 -15.24
N GLY A 136 -12.03 1.77 -14.35
CA GLY A 136 -12.46 0.40 -14.61
C GLY A 136 -11.37 -0.68 -14.60
N GLN A 137 -10.09 -0.31 -14.64
CA GLN A 137 -8.99 -1.28 -14.70
C GLN A 137 -8.93 -2.17 -13.45
N LEU A 138 -9.07 -1.59 -12.26
CA LEU A 138 -9.02 -2.37 -11.03
C LEU A 138 -10.20 -3.32 -10.92
N GLU A 139 -11.39 -2.89 -11.33
CA GLU A 139 -12.58 -3.73 -11.38
C GLU A 139 -12.37 -4.93 -12.31
N ASP A 140 -11.81 -4.73 -13.52
CA ASP A 140 -11.50 -5.81 -14.46
C ASP A 140 -10.46 -6.80 -13.88
N GLU A 141 -9.48 -6.31 -13.16
CA GLU A 141 -8.47 -7.15 -12.48
C GLU A 141 -9.10 -7.95 -11.32
N MET A 142 -10.05 -7.36 -10.60
CA MET A 142 -10.81 -8.05 -9.55
C MET A 142 -11.72 -9.15 -10.11
N GLU A 143 -12.40 -8.90 -11.24
CA GLU A 143 -13.23 -9.92 -11.93
C GLU A 143 -12.39 -11.11 -12.38
N ARG A 144 -11.19 -10.86 -12.87
CA ARG A 144 -10.21 -11.91 -13.24
C ARG A 144 -9.54 -12.59 -12.05
N LYS A 145 -9.89 -12.18 -10.82
CA LYS A 145 -9.33 -12.73 -9.56
C LYS A 145 -7.80 -12.56 -9.44
N ALA A 146 -7.24 -11.52 -10.08
CA ALA A 146 -5.82 -11.20 -9.95
C ALA A 146 -5.45 -10.80 -8.51
N TRP A 147 -6.39 -10.22 -7.79
CA TRP A 147 -6.23 -9.75 -6.42
C TRP A 147 -7.16 -10.42 -5.44
N LEU A 148 -6.66 -10.63 -4.23
CA LEU A 148 -7.46 -10.92 -3.04
C LEU A 148 -7.58 -9.66 -2.20
N THR A 149 -8.73 -9.43 -1.58
CA THR A 149 -8.93 -8.28 -0.69
C THR A 149 -8.83 -8.66 0.78
N HIS A 150 -8.34 -7.74 1.60
CA HIS A 150 -8.32 -7.84 3.06
C HIS A 150 -8.50 -6.43 3.65
N PRO A 151 -9.30 -6.23 4.72
CA PRO A 151 -9.39 -4.94 5.38
C PRO A 151 -8.00 -4.48 5.87
N ALA A 152 -7.65 -3.23 5.61
CA ALA A 152 -6.42 -2.67 6.15
C ALA A 152 -6.58 -2.35 7.64
N SER A 153 -5.47 -2.39 8.36
CA SER A 153 -5.36 -1.95 9.76
C SER A 153 -4.01 -1.28 9.99
N LEU A 154 -3.91 -0.46 11.03
CA LEU A 154 -2.65 0.19 11.39
C LEU A 154 -1.54 -0.85 11.70
N GLU A 155 -1.91 -1.97 12.34
CA GLU A 155 -1.00 -3.09 12.58
C GLU A 155 -0.37 -3.60 11.27
N LEU A 156 -1.21 -3.89 10.26
CA LEU A 156 -0.74 -4.42 8.97
C LEU A 156 0.07 -3.39 8.18
N VAL A 157 -0.28 -2.11 8.32
CA VAL A 157 0.42 -1.03 7.62
C VAL A 157 1.79 -0.73 8.25
N PHE A 158 1.93 -0.81 9.57
CA PHE A 158 3.13 -0.31 10.25
C PHE A 158 3.91 -1.35 11.05
N ASP A 159 3.26 -2.36 11.63
CA ASP A 159 3.87 -3.20 12.66
C ASP A 159 4.31 -4.58 12.14
N VAL A 160 3.65 -5.08 11.09
CA VAL A 160 4.08 -6.34 10.46
C VAL A 160 5.28 -6.08 9.56
N LYS A 161 6.31 -6.92 9.65
CA LYS A 161 7.49 -6.83 8.80
C LYS A 161 7.08 -6.93 7.32
N PRO A 162 7.59 -6.06 6.44
CA PRO A 162 7.24 -6.05 5.02
C PRO A 162 7.41 -7.41 4.33
N ASP A 163 8.50 -8.10 4.58
CA ASP A 163 8.80 -9.41 3.98
C ASP A 163 7.80 -10.51 4.40
N ASP A 164 7.23 -10.39 5.59
CA ASP A 164 6.26 -11.35 6.13
C ASP A 164 4.81 -10.97 5.80
N LEU A 165 4.54 -9.75 5.34
CA LEU A 165 3.21 -9.16 5.28
C LEU A 165 2.25 -9.97 4.39
N TRP A 166 2.65 -10.30 3.17
CA TRP A 166 1.82 -11.06 2.23
C TRP A 166 1.47 -12.45 2.78
N GLN A 167 2.46 -13.18 3.28
CA GLN A 167 2.26 -14.51 3.84
C GLN A 167 1.41 -14.48 5.11
N SER A 168 1.62 -13.50 5.99
CA SER A 168 0.90 -13.40 7.26
C SER A 168 -0.60 -13.16 7.03
N ILE A 169 -0.95 -12.31 6.07
CA ILE A 169 -2.36 -12.07 5.72
C ILE A 169 -2.98 -13.33 5.09
N LEU A 170 -2.29 -13.99 4.16
CA LEU A 170 -2.79 -15.22 3.55
C LEU A 170 -3.06 -16.33 4.57
N ARG A 171 -2.17 -16.48 5.55
CA ARG A 171 -2.37 -17.45 6.66
C ARG A 171 -3.63 -17.16 7.47
N ARG A 172 -3.99 -15.88 7.65
CA ARG A 172 -5.23 -15.46 8.35
C ARG A 172 -6.49 -15.74 7.51
N LYS A 173 -6.40 -15.84 6.19
CA LYS A 173 -7.55 -16.05 5.28
C LYS A 173 -8.06 -17.49 5.19
N GLY A 174 -7.34 -18.46 5.74
CA GLY A 174 -7.77 -19.86 5.78
C GLY A 174 -6.84 -20.83 5.06
N TRP A 175 -7.15 -22.14 5.14
CA TRP A 175 -6.25 -23.22 4.70
C TRP A 175 -5.88 -23.16 3.20
N LYS A 176 -6.82 -22.77 2.35
CA LYS A 176 -6.62 -22.62 0.90
C LYS A 176 -5.49 -21.64 0.57
N TYR A 177 -5.45 -20.53 1.31
CA TYR A 177 -4.46 -19.47 1.13
C TYR A 177 -3.14 -19.79 1.84
N LYS A 178 -3.16 -20.66 2.85
CA LYS A 178 -1.93 -21.17 3.48
C LYS A 178 -1.07 -21.94 2.50
N LEU A 179 -1.69 -22.72 1.60
CA LEU A 179 -0.96 -23.42 0.54
C LEU A 179 -0.29 -22.42 -0.43
N LEU A 180 -1.03 -21.39 -0.84
CA LEU A 180 -0.48 -20.32 -1.69
C LEU A 180 0.73 -19.63 -1.01
N ALA A 181 0.62 -19.35 0.31
CA ALA A 181 1.69 -18.74 1.09
C ALA A 181 2.96 -19.62 1.20
N GLN A 182 2.84 -20.93 1.04
CA GLN A 182 3.95 -21.89 1.13
C GLN A 182 4.61 -22.20 -0.22
N MET A 183 3.98 -21.82 -1.32
CA MET A 183 4.56 -22.07 -2.65
C MET A 183 5.89 -21.29 -2.79
N PRO A 184 6.93 -21.90 -3.38
CA PRO A 184 8.19 -21.19 -3.65
C PRO A 184 7.95 -20.01 -4.61
N GLU A 185 8.80 -19.01 -4.52
CA GLU A 185 8.74 -17.82 -5.39
C GLU A 185 9.02 -18.19 -6.84
N ASP A 186 9.98 -19.08 -7.02
CA ASP A 186 10.40 -19.60 -8.31
C ASP A 186 10.13 -21.11 -8.38
N LEU A 187 9.26 -21.52 -9.30
CA LEU A 187 8.96 -22.94 -9.54
C LEU A 187 10.04 -23.63 -10.40
N SER A 188 11.02 -22.91 -10.94
CA SER A 188 12.13 -23.49 -11.72
C SER A 188 13.19 -24.17 -10.83
N LEU A 189 13.07 -24.06 -9.52
CA LEU A 189 14.00 -24.65 -8.54
C LEU A 189 13.56 -26.05 -8.02
N ASN A 190 12.58 -26.70 -8.65
CA ASN A 190 12.17 -28.08 -8.38
C ASN A 190 12.53 -29.02 -9.52
#